data_0797a24fd662d1f7c3f2285baf182500
#
_entry.id   0797a24fd662d1f7c3f2285baf182500
#
_cell.length_a   1.000
_cell.length_b   1.000
_cell.length_c   1.000
_cell.angle_alpha   90.00
_cell.angle_beta   90.00
_cell.angle_gamma   90.00
#
_symmetry.space_group_name_H-M   'P 1'
#
loop_
_entity.id
_entity.type
_entity.pdbx_description
1 polymer ?
#
loop_
_entity_poly.entity_id
_entity_poly.type
_entity_poly.pdbx_seq_one_letter_code
_entity_poly.pdbx_strand_id
1 'polypeptide(L)'
;MKLKILGSSSAGNCYLLIANSGQTLIIEAGISIKEIKEALNFDLSKVIACIATHRHGDHFKYAAEYMQNGIEVCSGVETLDSIDYSHKMRVIQKQVKHTIGEFVVMAVEVKHDVHCFSFLIQHPESGLILFATDTMYLPYKFPGLNNLILECNYSQEILDSRLSDGETIDMVRNRVIGSHMSLETAKGFLRVNDLTGVNSIVLIHLSDGNSNAALFKTEIENLTAKSVFIADKGMNIEFNKEPF
;
A
#
# COMPACT_ATOMS: atom_id res chain seq x y z
N MET A 1 -8.60 14.97 3.18
CA MET A 1 -8.01 13.67 3.57
C MET A 1 -6.49 13.79 3.57
N LYS A 2 -5.84 13.26 4.57
CA LYS A 2 -4.37 13.24 4.64
C LYS A 2 -3.85 11.81 4.63
N LEU A 3 -2.89 11.50 3.76
CA LEU A 3 -2.07 10.30 3.82
C LEU A 3 -0.81 10.59 4.63
N LYS A 4 -0.59 9.87 5.73
CA LYS A 4 0.65 9.91 6.52
C LYS A 4 1.38 8.58 6.41
N ILE A 5 2.66 8.60 6.06
CA ILE A 5 3.49 7.43 5.83
C ILE A 5 4.37 7.17 7.05
N LEU A 6 4.25 6.00 7.67
CA LEU A 6 5.07 5.59 8.82
C LEU A 6 6.18 4.63 8.44
N GLY A 7 6.02 3.93 7.32
CA GLY A 7 7.02 3.05 6.74
C GLY A 7 6.57 2.56 5.38
N SER A 8 7.54 2.33 4.47
CA SER A 8 7.30 1.88 3.10
C SER A 8 8.53 1.12 2.57
N SER A 9 8.84 -0.01 3.19
CA SER A 9 9.98 -0.86 2.84
C SER A 9 9.83 -2.27 3.41
N SER A 10 10.72 -3.18 3.06
CA SER A 10 10.81 -4.53 3.66
C SER A 10 11.12 -4.53 5.17
N ALA A 11 11.45 -3.39 5.79
CA ALA A 11 11.57 -3.26 7.23
C ALA A 11 10.21 -3.10 7.92
N GLY A 12 9.21 -2.58 7.21
CA GLY A 12 7.84 -2.44 7.69
C GLY A 12 7.05 -1.40 6.91
N ASN A 13 5.81 -1.75 6.63
CA ASN A 13 4.86 -0.95 5.87
C ASN A 13 3.72 -0.49 6.79
N CYS A 14 3.41 0.80 6.77
CA CYS A 14 2.24 1.34 7.45
C CYS A 14 1.90 2.73 6.93
N TYR A 15 0.63 2.92 6.62
CA TYR A 15 0.09 4.16 6.08
C TYR A 15 -1.18 4.52 6.83
N LEU A 16 -1.39 5.80 7.13
CA LEU A 16 -2.59 6.30 7.81
C LEU A 16 -3.38 7.18 6.83
N LEU A 17 -4.60 6.81 6.54
CA LEU A 17 -5.57 7.69 5.89
C LEU A 17 -6.37 8.40 6.97
N ILE A 18 -6.18 9.72 7.10
CA ILE A 18 -6.76 10.56 8.15
C ILE A 18 -7.77 11.51 7.51
N ALA A 19 -9.05 11.29 7.82
CA ALA A 19 -10.13 12.16 7.37
C ALA A 19 -10.17 13.48 8.18
N ASN A 20 -10.83 14.50 7.65
CA ASN A 20 -11.01 15.78 8.36
C ASN A 20 -11.82 15.64 9.65
N SER A 21 -12.69 14.61 9.75
CA SER A 21 -13.38 14.21 10.98
C SER A 21 -12.45 13.68 12.07
N GLY A 22 -11.18 13.37 11.69
CA GLY A 22 -10.19 12.68 12.50
C GLY A 22 -10.28 11.15 12.41
N GLN A 23 -11.32 10.57 11.79
CA GLN A 23 -11.35 9.12 11.58
C GLN A 23 -10.12 8.67 10.79
N THR A 24 -9.46 7.63 11.30
CA THR A 24 -8.19 7.14 10.76
C THR A 24 -8.31 5.67 10.40
N LEU A 25 -8.08 5.36 9.13
CA LEU A 25 -7.91 4.00 8.64
C LEU A 25 -6.41 3.72 8.51
N ILE A 26 -5.94 2.67 9.19
CA ILE A 26 -4.57 2.19 9.04
C ILE A 26 -4.52 1.20 7.87
N ILE A 27 -3.49 1.30 7.03
CA ILE A 27 -3.18 0.33 5.99
C ILE A 27 -1.84 -0.29 6.35
N GLU A 28 -1.80 -1.60 6.49
CA GLU A 28 -0.70 -2.46 6.91
C GLU A 28 -0.33 -2.35 8.40
N ALA A 29 0.03 -3.49 8.98
CA ALA A 29 0.44 -3.64 10.37
C ALA A 29 1.93 -4.03 10.50
N GLY A 30 2.79 -3.47 9.64
CA GLY A 30 4.23 -3.73 9.62
C GLY A 30 5.05 -2.86 10.58
N ILE A 31 4.43 -1.88 11.24
CA ILE A 31 5.08 -0.94 12.18
C ILE A 31 4.48 -1.10 13.58
N SER A 32 5.28 -0.90 14.64
CA SER A 32 4.85 -1.07 16.03
C SER A 32 3.73 -0.10 16.43
N ILE A 33 2.87 -0.53 17.37
CA ILE A 33 1.80 0.35 17.91
C ILE A 33 2.37 1.60 18.57
N LYS A 34 3.60 1.54 19.08
CA LYS A 34 4.26 2.69 19.66
C LYS A 34 4.40 3.82 18.64
N GLU A 35 4.85 3.50 17.42
CA GLU A 35 5.00 4.49 16.36
C GLU A 35 3.66 5.04 15.88
N ILE A 36 2.60 4.20 15.85
CA ILE A 36 1.22 4.66 15.59
C ILE A 36 0.77 5.67 16.65
N LYS A 37 0.99 5.35 17.94
CA LYS A 37 0.65 6.25 19.04
C LYS A 37 1.39 7.58 18.94
N GLU A 38 2.68 7.55 18.69
CA GLU A 38 3.48 8.77 18.49
C GLU A 38 2.97 9.59 17.29
N ALA A 39 2.67 8.93 16.18
CA ALA A 39 2.15 9.57 14.96
C ALA A 39 0.78 10.23 15.14
N LEU A 40 -0.05 9.71 16.06
CA LEU A 40 -1.39 10.18 16.38
C LEU A 40 -1.46 10.95 17.73
N ASN A 41 -0.32 11.43 18.24
CA ASN A 41 -0.24 12.15 19.52
C ASN A 41 -0.87 11.40 20.69
N PHE A 42 -0.70 10.06 20.72
CA PHE A 42 -1.23 9.12 21.72
C PHE A 42 -2.76 9.03 21.78
N ASP A 43 -3.48 9.57 20.81
CA ASP A 43 -4.93 9.44 20.70
C ASP A 43 -5.32 8.40 19.63
N LEU A 44 -5.70 7.19 20.08
CA LEU A 44 -6.21 6.13 19.22
C LEU A 44 -7.73 6.13 19.09
N SER A 45 -8.45 7.03 19.77
CA SER A 45 -9.93 7.01 19.84
C SER A 45 -10.61 7.18 18.48
N LYS A 46 -9.90 7.76 17.51
CA LYS A 46 -10.37 7.96 16.13
C LYS A 46 -9.89 6.89 15.15
N VAL A 47 -9.06 5.95 15.59
CA VAL A 47 -8.64 4.82 14.75
C VAL A 47 -9.80 3.84 14.63
N ILE A 48 -10.30 3.67 13.41
CA ILE A 48 -11.49 2.85 13.17
C ILE A 48 -11.14 1.38 12.88
N ALA A 49 -10.05 1.12 12.16
CA ALA A 49 -9.53 -0.21 11.89
C ALA A 49 -8.13 -0.15 11.26
N CYS A 50 -7.51 -1.32 11.14
CA CYS A 50 -6.37 -1.58 10.26
C CYS A 50 -6.79 -2.57 9.18
N ILE A 51 -6.51 -2.28 7.90
CA ILE A 51 -6.63 -3.24 6.81
C ILE A 51 -5.23 -3.74 6.43
N ALA A 52 -5.06 -5.04 6.22
CA ALA A 52 -3.78 -5.65 5.85
C ALA A 52 -3.93 -6.50 4.58
N THR A 53 -2.94 -6.42 3.69
CA THR A 53 -2.97 -7.10 2.39
C THR A 53 -2.68 -8.58 2.50
N HIS A 54 -1.66 -8.96 3.28
CA HIS A 54 -1.19 -10.33 3.41
C HIS A 54 -0.34 -10.54 4.67
N ARG A 55 0.09 -11.79 4.91
CA ARG A 55 0.69 -12.24 6.19
C ARG A 55 2.21 -12.03 6.34
N HIS A 56 2.92 -11.46 5.36
CA HIS A 56 4.36 -11.24 5.51
C HIS A 56 4.67 -10.28 6.65
N GLY A 57 5.82 -10.47 7.29
CA GLY A 57 6.16 -9.77 8.53
C GLY A 57 6.21 -8.25 8.40
N ASP A 58 6.67 -7.74 7.30
CA ASP A 58 6.71 -6.30 7.00
C ASP A 58 5.34 -5.66 6.73
N HIS A 59 4.28 -6.48 6.63
CA HIS A 59 2.88 -6.05 6.48
C HIS A 59 1.99 -6.42 7.66
N PHE A 60 2.33 -7.47 8.43
CA PHE A 60 1.40 -8.04 9.40
C PHE A 60 2.00 -8.35 10.79
N LYS A 61 3.30 -8.14 10.97
CA LYS A 61 4.05 -8.50 12.21
C LYS A 61 3.41 -7.97 13.49
N TYR A 62 2.82 -6.78 13.46
CA TYR A 62 2.27 -6.12 14.65
C TYR A 62 0.75 -6.18 14.73
N ALA A 63 0.08 -6.99 13.90
CA ALA A 63 -1.39 -7.08 13.88
C ALA A 63 -1.96 -7.49 15.25
N ALA A 64 -1.37 -8.48 15.93
CA ALA A 64 -1.80 -8.89 17.27
C ALA A 64 -1.66 -7.75 18.29
N GLU A 65 -0.58 -6.96 18.21
CA GLU A 65 -0.36 -5.80 19.07
C GLU A 65 -1.42 -4.71 18.83
N TYR A 66 -1.84 -4.48 17.59
CA TYR A 66 -2.92 -3.55 17.26
C TYR A 66 -4.24 -4.00 17.89
N MET A 67 -4.60 -5.28 17.76
CA MET A 67 -5.81 -5.85 18.35
C MET A 67 -5.81 -5.77 19.88
N GLN A 68 -4.67 -6.02 20.54
CA GLN A 68 -4.49 -5.85 22.00
C GLN A 68 -4.72 -4.40 22.44
N ASN A 69 -4.48 -3.43 21.56
CA ASN A 69 -4.74 -2.01 21.81
C ASN A 69 -6.13 -1.56 21.31
N GLY A 70 -7.04 -2.50 21.02
CA GLY A 70 -8.43 -2.25 20.70
C GLY A 70 -8.70 -1.93 19.23
N ILE A 71 -7.70 -1.96 18.34
CA ILE A 71 -7.85 -1.71 16.91
C ILE A 71 -8.34 -2.99 16.22
N GLU A 72 -9.44 -2.90 15.47
CA GLU A 72 -9.91 -4.00 14.64
C GLU A 72 -8.97 -4.22 13.44
N VAL A 73 -8.53 -5.45 13.21
CA VAL A 73 -7.71 -5.82 12.05
C VAL A 73 -8.55 -6.56 11.03
N CYS A 74 -8.55 -6.05 9.81
CA CYS A 74 -9.37 -6.53 8.70
C CYS A 74 -8.47 -7.08 7.60
N SER A 75 -8.65 -8.33 7.18
CA SER A 75 -7.87 -8.95 6.09
C SER A 75 -8.59 -10.17 5.52
N GLY A 76 -7.96 -10.88 4.58
CA GLY A 76 -8.38 -12.20 4.13
C GLY A 76 -8.26 -13.25 5.23
N VAL A 77 -9.05 -14.31 5.14
CA VAL A 77 -9.07 -15.39 6.13
C VAL A 77 -7.69 -16.00 6.32
N GLU A 78 -6.95 -16.29 5.23
CA GLU A 78 -5.62 -16.91 5.26
C GLU A 78 -4.57 -16.03 5.97
N THR A 79 -4.76 -14.71 5.91
CA THR A 79 -3.89 -13.75 6.62
C THR A 79 -4.23 -13.74 8.10
N LEU A 80 -5.51 -13.66 8.44
CA LEU A 80 -5.98 -13.63 9.83
C LEU A 80 -5.68 -14.94 10.57
N ASP A 81 -5.81 -16.08 9.93
CA ASP A 81 -5.51 -17.41 10.49
C ASP A 81 -4.01 -17.63 10.75
N SER A 82 -3.15 -16.72 10.27
CA SER A 82 -1.69 -16.81 10.51
C SER A 82 -1.26 -16.39 11.92
N ILE A 83 -2.16 -15.82 12.72
CA ILE A 83 -1.89 -15.40 14.10
C ILE A 83 -2.87 -16.06 15.07
N ASP A 84 -2.35 -16.46 16.23
CA ASP A 84 -3.16 -17.02 17.32
C ASP A 84 -3.77 -15.91 18.18
N TYR A 85 -4.74 -15.18 17.62
CA TYR A 85 -5.48 -14.12 18.32
C TYR A 85 -6.84 -13.91 17.64
N SER A 86 -7.92 -14.11 18.38
CA SER A 86 -9.28 -14.17 17.82
C SER A 86 -10.14 -12.92 18.05
N HIS A 87 -9.68 -11.98 18.88
CA HIS A 87 -10.44 -10.76 19.17
C HIS A 87 -10.12 -9.64 18.19
N LYS A 88 -11.13 -8.82 17.84
CA LYS A 88 -10.91 -7.67 16.96
C LYS A 88 -10.42 -8.04 15.55
N MET A 89 -10.87 -9.16 15.04
CA MET A 89 -10.65 -9.59 13.64
C MET A 89 -11.92 -9.41 12.82
N ARG A 90 -11.76 -8.93 11.59
CA ARG A 90 -12.81 -8.91 10.58
C ARG A 90 -12.32 -9.49 9.27
N VAL A 91 -12.98 -10.52 8.77
CA VAL A 91 -12.69 -11.07 7.44
C VAL A 91 -13.22 -10.13 6.36
N ILE A 92 -12.33 -9.74 5.44
CA ILE A 92 -12.67 -9.06 4.19
C ILE A 92 -12.80 -10.10 3.09
N GLN A 93 -13.97 -10.13 2.44
CA GLN A 93 -14.20 -10.97 1.27
C GLN A 93 -13.82 -10.21 -0.01
N LYS A 94 -13.17 -10.90 -0.93
CA LYS A 94 -12.81 -10.30 -2.22
C LYS A 94 -14.05 -9.84 -3.00
N GLN A 95 -13.93 -8.71 -3.66
CA GLN A 95 -14.97 -8.10 -4.51
C GLN A 95 -16.27 -7.75 -3.77
N VAL A 96 -16.24 -7.73 -2.43
CA VAL A 96 -17.35 -7.28 -1.58
C VAL A 96 -16.99 -5.93 -0.97
N LYS A 97 -17.94 -5.01 -0.95
CA LYS A 97 -17.79 -3.71 -0.30
C LYS A 97 -18.02 -3.84 1.21
N HIS A 98 -17.05 -3.44 2.01
CA HIS A 98 -17.11 -3.40 3.47
C HIS A 98 -17.10 -1.96 3.94
N THR A 99 -18.12 -1.53 4.69
CA THR A 99 -18.13 -0.21 5.34
C THR A 99 -17.36 -0.30 6.65
N ILE A 100 -16.37 0.58 6.81
CA ILE A 100 -15.48 0.71 7.98
C ILE A 100 -15.45 2.19 8.35
N GLY A 101 -16.26 2.62 9.33
CA GLY A 101 -16.45 4.03 9.62
C GLY A 101 -16.97 4.79 8.40
N GLU A 102 -16.30 5.89 8.04
CA GLU A 102 -16.61 6.70 6.85
C GLU A 102 -16.02 6.11 5.55
N PHE A 103 -15.22 5.05 5.62
CA PHE A 103 -14.59 4.42 4.47
C PHE A 103 -15.39 3.23 3.95
N VAL A 104 -15.36 3.03 2.65
CA VAL A 104 -15.82 1.80 2.01
C VAL A 104 -14.62 1.12 1.37
N VAL A 105 -14.31 -0.09 1.82
CA VAL A 105 -13.16 -0.88 1.38
C VAL A 105 -13.62 -2.08 0.57
N MET A 106 -12.97 -2.33 -0.56
CA MET A 106 -13.18 -3.53 -1.37
C MET A 106 -11.81 -4.17 -1.68
N ALA A 107 -11.66 -5.45 -1.32
CA ALA A 107 -10.46 -6.20 -1.62
C ALA A 107 -10.51 -6.77 -3.04
N VAL A 108 -9.36 -6.73 -3.71
CA VAL A 108 -9.13 -7.35 -5.01
C VAL A 108 -7.95 -8.29 -4.87
N GLU A 109 -8.14 -9.56 -5.20
CA GLU A 109 -7.08 -10.56 -5.12
C GLU A 109 -6.01 -10.30 -6.18
N VAL A 110 -4.74 -10.35 -5.77
CA VAL A 110 -3.59 -10.12 -6.63
C VAL A 110 -2.58 -11.25 -6.50
N LYS A 111 -1.64 -11.33 -7.46
CA LYS A 111 -0.69 -12.43 -7.49
C LYS A 111 0.56 -12.08 -6.70
N HIS A 112 0.80 -12.88 -5.66
CA HIS A 112 1.99 -12.85 -4.81
C HIS A 112 2.39 -14.29 -4.46
N ASP A 113 3.44 -14.51 -3.67
CA ASP A 113 3.87 -15.83 -3.19
C ASP A 113 2.97 -16.39 -2.08
N VAL A 114 2.17 -15.52 -1.42
CA VAL A 114 1.11 -15.87 -0.48
C VAL A 114 -0.20 -15.23 -0.93
N HIS A 115 -1.35 -15.64 -0.36
CA HIS A 115 -2.62 -14.97 -0.60
C HIS A 115 -2.52 -13.48 -0.25
N CYS A 116 -2.79 -12.62 -1.22
CA CYS A 116 -2.59 -11.19 -1.12
C CYS A 116 -3.74 -10.39 -1.74
N PHE A 117 -4.11 -9.30 -1.10
CA PHE A 117 -5.08 -8.33 -1.59
C PHE A 117 -4.43 -7.01 -1.96
N SER A 118 -4.97 -6.36 -2.99
CA SER A 118 -4.97 -4.91 -3.14
C SER A 118 -6.30 -4.36 -2.67
N PHE A 119 -6.36 -3.09 -2.30
CA PHE A 119 -7.59 -2.47 -1.81
C PHE A 119 -8.03 -1.30 -2.68
N LEU A 120 -9.33 -1.25 -2.98
CA LEU A 120 -10.02 -0.05 -3.41
C LEU A 120 -10.69 0.58 -2.18
N ILE A 121 -10.32 1.82 -1.88
CA ILE A 121 -10.75 2.54 -0.68
C ILE A 121 -11.49 3.80 -1.13
N GLN A 122 -12.78 3.86 -0.85
CA GLN A 122 -13.64 4.99 -1.19
C GLN A 122 -13.91 5.84 0.04
N HIS A 123 -13.74 7.15 -0.07
CA HIS A 123 -14.14 8.13 0.96
C HIS A 123 -14.63 9.43 0.30
N PRO A 124 -15.60 10.17 0.87
CA PRO A 124 -16.08 11.42 0.27
C PRO A 124 -15.00 12.46 -0.01
N GLU A 125 -14.00 12.59 0.86
CA GLU A 125 -12.94 13.58 0.74
C GLU A 125 -11.87 13.22 -0.29
N SER A 126 -11.50 11.94 -0.40
CA SER A 126 -10.42 11.48 -1.27
C SER A 126 -10.90 10.93 -2.61
N GLY A 127 -12.20 10.67 -2.75
CA GLY A 127 -12.69 9.86 -3.85
C GLY A 127 -12.23 8.40 -3.73
N LEU A 128 -11.94 7.76 -4.85
CA LEU A 128 -11.49 6.37 -4.92
C LEU A 128 -9.95 6.30 -4.91
N ILE A 129 -9.41 5.61 -3.91
CA ILE A 129 -7.98 5.32 -3.75
C ILE A 129 -7.73 3.86 -4.15
N LEU A 130 -6.72 3.60 -4.96
CA LEU A 130 -6.14 2.27 -5.13
C LEU A 130 -4.90 2.16 -4.24
N PHE A 131 -4.87 1.13 -3.38
CA PHE A 131 -3.69 0.68 -2.66
C PHE A 131 -3.26 -0.68 -3.19
N ALA A 132 -2.05 -0.77 -3.76
CA ALA A 132 -1.50 -2.00 -4.29
C ALA A 132 -0.01 -2.12 -3.94
N THR A 133 0.33 -3.19 -3.25
CA THR A 133 1.69 -3.58 -2.88
C THR A 133 1.88 -5.08 -3.09
N ASP A 134 3.12 -5.51 -3.17
CA ASP A 134 3.52 -6.92 -3.22
C ASP A 134 2.73 -7.74 -4.26
N THR A 135 2.77 -7.25 -5.50
CA THR A 135 2.16 -7.96 -6.62
C THR A 135 2.98 -7.78 -7.89
N MET A 136 3.13 -8.86 -8.65
CA MET A 136 3.81 -8.78 -9.95
C MET A 136 3.10 -7.84 -10.92
N TYR A 137 1.76 -7.79 -10.89
CA TYR A 137 0.92 -6.97 -11.76
C TYR A 137 -0.51 -6.88 -11.25
N LEU A 138 -1.24 -5.89 -11.75
CA LEU A 138 -2.67 -5.72 -11.50
C LEU A 138 -3.45 -6.12 -12.75
N PRO A 139 -4.22 -7.22 -12.72
CA PRO A 139 -4.93 -7.74 -13.91
C PRO A 139 -6.23 -6.99 -14.22
N TYR A 140 -6.50 -5.88 -13.53
CA TYR A 140 -7.75 -5.15 -13.59
C TYR A 140 -7.56 -3.72 -14.07
N LYS A 141 -8.63 -3.14 -14.65
CA LYS A 141 -8.79 -1.71 -14.84
C LYS A 141 -9.75 -1.17 -13.78
N PHE A 142 -9.42 -0.03 -13.24
CA PHE A 142 -10.19 0.60 -12.16
C PHE A 142 -10.72 1.95 -12.64
N PRO A 143 -12.02 2.06 -12.98
CA PRO A 143 -12.59 3.35 -13.38
C PRO A 143 -12.76 4.28 -12.18
N GLY A 144 -12.56 5.58 -12.42
CA GLY A 144 -12.86 6.63 -11.45
C GLY A 144 -11.85 6.77 -10.31
N LEU A 145 -10.59 6.36 -10.51
CA LEU A 145 -9.50 6.58 -9.55
C LEU A 145 -9.24 8.08 -9.33
N ASN A 146 -9.03 8.46 -8.08
CA ASN A 146 -8.65 9.82 -7.69
C ASN A 146 -7.23 9.89 -7.11
N ASN A 147 -6.79 8.85 -6.41
CA ASN A 147 -5.44 8.77 -5.85
C ASN A 147 -4.93 7.33 -5.94
N LEU A 148 -3.60 7.17 -6.09
CA LEU A 148 -2.97 5.86 -6.14
C LEU A 148 -1.85 5.76 -5.12
N ILE A 149 -1.78 4.62 -4.44
CA ILE A 149 -0.65 4.18 -3.63
C ILE A 149 -0.21 2.86 -4.26
N LEU A 150 0.85 2.90 -5.06
CA LEU A 150 1.22 1.84 -5.98
C LEU A 150 2.65 1.39 -5.76
N GLU A 151 2.87 0.09 -5.64
CA GLU A 151 4.21 -0.48 -5.61
C GLU A 151 4.99 -0.14 -6.88
N CYS A 152 6.27 0.19 -6.70
CA CYS A 152 7.25 0.30 -7.77
C CYS A 152 8.60 -0.16 -7.21
N ASN A 153 8.78 -1.48 -7.09
CA ASN A 153 9.84 -2.06 -6.28
C ASN A 153 11.21 -2.03 -6.96
N TYR A 154 11.27 -2.32 -8.26
CA TYR A 154 12.53 -2.47 -8.98
C TYR A 154 12.46 -1.99 -10.43
N SER A 155 13.62 -1.73 -11.04
CA SER A 155 13.80 -1.65 -12.49
C SER A 155 14.45 -2.94 -12.99
N GLN A 156 13.96 -3.48 -14.10
CA GLN A 156 14.55 -4.68 -14.72
C GLN A 156 16.02 -4.44 -15.09
N GLU A 157 16.31 -3.24 -15.62
CA GLU A 157 17.67 -2.85 -16.02
C GLU A 157 18.65 -2.84 -14.83
N ILE A 158 18.23 -2.23 -13.70
CA ILE A 158 19.07 -2.19 -12.48
C ILE A 158 19.29 -3.60 -11.92
N LEU A 159 18.24 -4.41 -11.89
CA LEU A 159 18.27 -5.76 -11.36
C LEU A 159 19.18 -6.68 -12.21
N ASP A 160 19.14 -6.54 -13.53
CA ASP A 160 19.99 -7.30 -14.46
C ASP A 160 21.44 -6.85 -14.41
N SER A 161 21.71 -5.54 -14.26
CA SER A 161 23.07 -5.03 -14.04
C SER A 161 23.67 -5.61 -12.77
N ARG A 162 22.95 -5.59 -11.66
CA ARG A 162 23.43 -6.16 -10.39
C ARG A 162 23.71 -7.66 -10.46
N LEU A 163 22.95 -8.39 -11.28
CA LEU A 163 23.24 -9.81 -11.51
C LEU A 163 24.55 -9.96 -12.29
N SER A 164 24.77 -9.18 -13.35
CA SER A 164 25.98 -9.22 -14.16
C SER A 164 27.22 -8.81 -13.36
N ASP A 165 27.07 -7.89 -12.41
CA ASP A 165 28.15 -7.41 -11.55
C ASP A 165 28.42 -8.32 -10.34
N GLY A 166 27.63 -9.40 -10.19
CA GLY A 166 27.76 -10.36 -9.09
C GLY A 166 27.24 -9.86 -7.74
N GLU A 167 26.50 -8.74 -7.71
CA GLU A 167 25.93 -8.16 -6.50
C GLU A 167 24.63 -8.85 -6.05
N THR A 168 24.04 -9.67 -6.92
CA THR A 168 22.87 -10.50 -6.61
C THR A 168 23.00 -11.85 -7.31
N ILE A 169 22.16 -12.80 -6.95
CA ILE A 169 22.12 -14.15 -7.55
C ILE A 169 20.77 -14.40 -8.21
N ASP A 170 20.76 -15.32 -9.19
CA ASP A 170 19.54 -15.68 -9.94
C ASP A 170 18.34 -16.00 -9.07
N MET A 171 18.55 -16.69 -7.94
CA MET A 171 17.46 -17.05 -7.02
C MET A 171 16.79 -15.81 -6.43
N VAL A 172 17.58 -14.82 -5.98
CA VAL A 172 17.07 -13.56 -5.42
C VAL A 172 16.38 -12.73 -6.50
N ARG A 173 17.03 -12.62 -7.67
CA ARG A 173 16.46 -11.94 -8.84
C ARG A 173 15.09 -12.51 -9.22
N ASN A 174 14.98 -13.83 -9.37
CA ASN A 174 13.75 -14.50 -9.76
C ASN A 174 12.66 -14.36 -8.70
N ARG A 175 13.02 -14.34 -7.41
CA ARG A 175 12.07 -14.05 -6.33
C ARG A 175 11.54 -12.63 -6.44
N VAL A 176 12.37 -11.62 -6.66
CA VAL A 176 11.94 -10.21 -6.82
C VAL A 176 10.97 -10.09 -7.99
N ILE A 177 11.31 -10.63 -9.15
CA ILE A 177 10.44 -10.61 -10.35
C ILE A 177 9.12 -11.35 -10.09
N GLY A 178 9.15 -12.43 -9.31
CA GLY A 178 7.99 -13.28 -9.03
C GLY A 178 7.02 -12.71 -7.98
N SER A 179 7.42 -11.68 -7.23
CA SER A 179 6.63 -11.19 -6.09
C SER A 179 6.37 -9.68 -6.08
N HIS A 180 7.09 -8.89 -6.89
CA HIS A 180 6.98 -7.43 -6.85
C HIS A 180 6.75 -6.81 -8.23
N MET A 181 6.25 -5.58 -8.23
CA MET A 181 5.99 -4.81 -9.44
C MET A 181 7.22 -4.02 -9.89
N SER A 182 7.62 -4.22 -11.15
CA SER A 182 8.67 -3.40 -11.76
C SER A 182 8.15 -2.02 -12.16
N LEU A 183 9.08 -1.09 -12.40
CA LEU A 183 8.77 0.21 -13.02
C LEU A 183 8.02 0.04 -14.35
N GLU A 184 8.45 -0.88 -15.19
CA GLU A 184 7.85 -1.14 -16.50
C GLU A 184 6.41 -1.65 -16.37
N THR A 185 6.15 -2.53 -15.39
CA THR A 185 4.80 -3.04 -15.09
C THR A 185 3.90 -1.93 -14.53
N ALA A 186 4.42 -1.12 -13.61
CA ALA A 186 3.71 0.05 -13.07
C ALA A 186 3.34 1.04 -14.19
N LYS A 187 4.27 1.36 -15.09
CA LYS A 187 4.01 2.19 -16.29
C LYS A 187 2.96 1.57 -17.19
N GLY A 188 3.02 0.25 -17.39
CA GLY A 188 2.01 -0.49 -18.18
C GLY A 188 0.62 -0.38 -17.57
N PHE A 189 0.50 -0.55 -16.25
CA PHE A 189 -0.76 -0.36 -15.51
C PHE A 189 -1.31 1.06 -15.66
N LEU A 190 -0.47 2.07 -15.48
CA LEU A 190 -0.88 3.47 -15.58
C LEU A 190 -1.34 3.86 -17.00
N ARG A 191 -0.71 3.31 -18.06
CA ARG A 191 -1.12 3.57 -19.46
C ARG A 191 -2.50 3.04 -19.82
N VAL A 192 -2.94 1.93 -19.22
CA VAL A 192 -4.20 1.28 -19.59
C VAL A 192 -5.39 1.71 -18.72
N ASN A 193 -5.14 2.48 -17.65
CA ASN A 193 -6.18 3.03 -16.79
C ASN A 193 -6.50 4.48 -17.16
N ASP A 194 -7.75 4.87 -16.91
CA ASP A 194 -8.15 6.29 -17.02
C ASP A 194 -7.64 7.06 -15.80
N LEU A 195 -6.67 7.93 -16.01
CA LEU A 195 -6.07 8.76 -15.00
C LEU A 195 -6.63 10.19 -14.96
N THR A 196 -7.68 10.49 -15.71
CA THR A 196 -8.24 11.85 -15.81
C THR A 196 -8.57 12.42 -14.44
N GLY A 197 -9.21 11.63 -13.57
CA GLY A 197 -9.56 12.02 -12.19
C GLY A 197 -8.45 11.86 -11.16
N VAL A 198 -7.26 11.38 -11.57
CA VAL A 198 -6.16 11.12 -10.62
C VAL A 198 -5.43 12.41 -10.28
N ASN A 199 -5.29 12.70 -8.99
CA ASN A 199 -4.58 13.86 -8.46
C ASN A 199 -3.15 13.52 -8.02
N SER A 200 -2.97 12.39 -7.32
CA SER A 200 -1.68 12.00 -6.75
C SER A 200 -1.39 10.52 -6.98
N ILE A 201 -0.13 10.22 -7.27
CA ILE A 201 0.44 8.88 -7.34
C ILE A 201 1.56 8.79 -6.31
N VAL A 202 1.45 7.89 -5.35
CA VAL A 202 2.49 7.62 -4.36
C VAL A 202 3.11 6.28 -4.69
N LEU A 203 4.39 6.29 -5.04
CA LEU A 203 5.17 5.08 -5.28
C LEU A 203 5.67 4.55 -3.95
N ILE A 204 5.37 3.30 -3.66
CA ILE A 204 5.66 2.64 -2.40
C ILE A 204 6.54 1.41 -2.59
N HIS A 205 7.09 0.90 -1.48
CA HIS A 205 7.83 -0.36 -1.40
C HIS A 205 9.00 -0.45 -2.39
N LEU A 206 9.73 0.66 -2.57
CA LEU A 206 10.92 0.70 -3.40
C LEU A 206 12.04 -0.13 -2.76
N SER A 207 12.74 -0.93 -3.57
CA SER A 207 13.90 -1.69 -3.12
C SER A 207 15.14 -0.79 -3.05
N ASP A 208 15.84 -0.78 -1.92
CA ASP A 208 17.05 0.04 -1.73
C ASP A 208 18.13 -0.22 -2.78
N GLY A 209 18.27 -1.48 -3.23
CA GLY A 209 19.32 -1.86 -4.18
C GLY A 209 18.86 -1.98 -5.63
N ASN A 210 17.56 -2.18 -5.89
CA ASN A 210 17.04 -2.49 -7.22
C ASN A 210 16.20 -1.37 -7.81
N SER A 211 16.13 -0.20 -7.15
CA SER A 211 15.37 0.95 -7.60
C SER A 211 16.21 2.24 -7.65
N ASN A 212 15.70 3.21 -8.38
CA ASN A 212 16.19 4.59 -8.37
C ASN A 212 15.00 5.51 -8.22
N ALA A 213 14.79 6.01 -7.01
CA ALA A 213 13.61 6.80 -6.63
C ALA A 213 13.44 8.06 -7.52
N ALA A 214 14.52 8.78 -7.82
CA ALA A 214 14.48 9.98 -8.66
C ALA A 214 14.10 9.66 -10.11
N LEU A 215 14.69 8.59 -10.66
CA LEU A 215 14.37 8.09 -12.00
C LEU A 215 12.90 7.64 -12.07
N PHE A 216 12.44 6.81 -11.11
CA PHE A 216 11.08 6.28 -11.08
C PHE A 216 10.05 7.39 -11.02
N LYS A 217 10.29 8.38 -10.15
CA LYS A 217 9.43 9.57 -10.06
C LYS A 217 9.35 10.28 -11.41
N THR A 218 10.49 10.63 -12.01
CA THR A 218 10.57 11.35 -13.28
C THR A 218 9.87 10.59 -14.43
N GLU A 219 10.11 9.29 -14.51
CA GLU A 219 9.50 8.42 -15.53
C GLU A 219 7.96 8.37 -15.43
N ILE A 220 7.43 8.28 -14.20
CA ILE A 220 5.98 8.24 -13.98
C ILE A 220 5.37 9.64 -14.17
N GLU A 221 6.03 10.71 -13.73
CA GLU A 221 5.58 12.10 -13.98
C GLU A 221 5.50 12.40 -15.48
N ASN A 222 6.53 12.06 -16.25
CA ASN A 222 6.56 12.24 -17.69
C ASN A 222 5.48 11.43 -18.41
N LEU A 223 5.21 10.21 -17.92
CA LEU A 223 4.19 9.34 -18.50
C LEU A 223 2.77 9.85 -18.27
N THR A 224 2.50 10.36 -17.07
CA THR A 224 1.13 10.58 -16.58
C THR A 224 0.73 12.06 -16.51
N ALA A 225 1.70 12.96 -16.48
CA ALA A 225 1.53 14.38 -16.16
C ALA A 225 0.81 14.60 -14.79
N LYS A 226 1.01 13.69 -13.83
CA LYS A 226 0.41 13.74 -12.49
C LYS A 226 1.47 14.03 -11.44
N SER A 227 1.04 14.52 -10.26
CA SER A 227 1.93 14.67 -9.10
C SER A 227 2.36 13.30 -8.60
N VAL A 228 3.67 13.03 -8.56
CA VAL A 228 4.23 11.76 -8.11
C VAL A 228 5.08 11.98 -6.86
N PHE A 229 4.85 11.16 -5.86
CA PHE A 229 5.58 11.14 -4.59
C PHE A 229 6.27 9.79 -4.42
N ILE A 230 7.47 9.79 -3.89
CA ILE A 230 8.13 8.58 -3.38
C ILE A 230 7.81 8.51 -1.89
N ALA A 231 7.25 7.40 -1.45
CA ALA A 231 6.91 7.21 -0.05
C ALA A 231 8.15 7.20 0.83
N ASP A 232 8.19 8.07 1.81
CA ASP A 232 9.24 8.11 2.83
C ASP A 232 8.62 8.32 4.21
N LYS A 233 9.29 7.79 5.24
CA LYS A 233 8.83 7.85 6.63
C LYS A 233 8.66 9.31 7.09
N GLY A 234 7.49 9.59 7.66
CA GLY A 234 7.14 10.91 8.17
C GLY A 234 6.46 11.83 7.16
N MET A 235 6.39 11.46 5.88
CA MET A 235 5.68 12.25 4.87
C MET A 235 4.19 12.37 5.18
N ASN A 236 3.65 13.55 4.81
CA ASN A 236 2.22 13.83 4.80
C ASN A 236 1.85 14.35 3.41
N ILE A 237 0.83 13.74 2.79
CA ILE A 237 0.37 14.07 1.44
C ILE A 237 -1.13 14.32 1.50
N GLU A 238 -1.59 15.39 0.88
CA GLU A 238 -3.02 15.66 0.74
C GLU A 238 -3.63 14.74 -0.31
N PHE A 239 -4.62 13.95 0.12
CA PHE A 239 -5.37 13.01 -0.72
C PHE A 239 -6.79 13.51 -0.89
N ASN A 240 -6.98 14.49 -1.75
CA ASN A 240 -8.28 15.08 -2.02
C ASN A 240 -8.89 14.49 -3.29
N LYS A 241 -10.22 14.44 -3.35
CA LYS A 241 -10.97 14.06 -4.55
C LYS A 241 -10.84 15.14 -5.63
N GLU A 242 -10.91 16.39 -5.21
CA GLU A 242 -10.71 17.54 -6.07
C GLU A 242 -9.32 18.13 -5.80
N PRO A 243 -8.61 18.62 -6.83
CA PRO A 243 -7.21 19.05 -6.68
C PRO A 243 -7.04 20.33 -5.86
N PHE A 244 -8.13 21.06 -5.58
CA PHE A 244 -8.15 22.35 -4.84
C PHE A 244 -9.38 22.46 -3.94
#